data_bf0769f4d74c1ed1bc0c0d2d05b2ec03
#
_entry.id   bf0769f4d74c1ed1bc0c0d2d05b2ec03
#
_cell.length_a   1.000
_cell.length_b   1.000
_cell.length_c   1.000
_cell.angle_alpha   90.00
_cell.angle_beta   90.00
_cell.angle_gamma   90.00
#
_symmetry.space_group_name_H-M   'P 1'
#
loop_
_entity.id
_entity.type
_entity.pdbx_description
1 polymer ?
#
loop_
_entity_poly.entity_id
_entity_poly.type
_entity_poly.pdbx_seq_one_letter_code
_entity_poly.pdbx_strand_id
1 'polypeptide(L)'
;FLSPFFLPQFQNSYGTGINGASGGSSIFSWGAYVPESARYNYHPNDYFETGQTYTNTFSVSGGTDRNQTYFSAGAVNSDGIVPNNKYDRYNFTFRNTTYFLKDKLKIDASASYIVQKDQNMTNQGVYMNPLIPVYLFPRGDNFDNYRSFERYNEASKLMEQFWSSDLEGDLRAQNPYWINYRNLRNNDKKRYMLSLSASYEILDWLNVAGRVRIDNSNNLYTQKLYASTNTTLTEGGSKGHYTEA
;
A
#
# COMPACT_ATOMS: atom_id res chain seq x y z
N PHE A 1 -17.28 -6.11 -1.41
CA PHE A 1 -18.28 -6.32 -0.36
C PHE A 1 -18.40 -7.83 -0.13
N LEU A 2 -17.68 -8.34 0.88
CA LEU A 2 -17.88 -9.71 1.34
C LEU A 2 -19.24 -9.78 2.04
N SER A 3 -20.09 -10.68 1.59
CA SER A 3 -21.38 -10.96 2.24
C SER A 3 -21.14 -11.29 3.71
N PRO A 4 -21.98 -10.82 4.65
CA PRO A 4 -21.86 -11.15 6.07
C PRO A 4 -21.89 -12.67 6.35
N PHE A 5 -22.32 -13.48 5.40
CA PHE A 5 -22.28 -14.93 5.49
C PHE A 5 -20.88 -15.57 5.34
N PHE A 6 -19.89 -14.82 4.83
CA PHE A 6 -18.52 -15.33 4.64
C PHE A 6 -17.53 -14.79 5.69
N LEU A 7 -17.96 -13.92 6.58
CA LEU A 7 -17.12 -13.53 7.71
C LEU A 7 -17.12 -14.65 8.74
N PRO A 8 -15.95 -15.10 9.22
CA PRO A 8 -15.89 -16.08 10.28
C PRO A 8 -16.69 -15.56 11.48
N GLN A 9 -17.58 -16.38 12.01
CA GLN A 9 -18.27 -16.06 13.24
C GLN A 9 -17.30 -16.28 14.38
N PHE A 10 -16.71 -15.21 14.86
CA PHE A 10 -15.81 -15.27 16.01
C PHE A 10 -16.62 -15.57 17.27
N GLN A 11 -16.07 -16.48 18.05
CA GLN A 11 -16.55 -16.75 19.37
C GLN A 11 -16.45 -15.48 20.23
N ASN A 12 -17.55 -15.02 20.81
CA ASN A 12 -17.61 -13.79 21.60
C ASN A 12 -18.17 -13.99 23.02
N SER A 13 -18.47 -15.23 23.38
CA SER A 13 -19.11 -15.56 24.66
C SER A 13 -18.11 -16.04 25.71
N TYR A 14 -16.90 -16.38 25.32
CA TYR A 14 -15.85 -16.83 26.22
C TYR A 14 -14.57 -16.06 25.93
N GLY A 15 -13.75 -15.86 26.95
CA GLY A 15 -12.42 -15.29 26.79
C GLY A 15 -11.44 -16.28 26.15
N THR A 16 -10.20 -15.86 26.01
CA THR A 16 -9.10 -16.76 25.64
C THR A 16 -8.81 -17.73 26.78
N GLY A 17 -8.47 -18.96 26.43
CA GLY A 17 -8.18 -20.02 27.39
C GLY A 17 -6.71 -20.11 27.78
N ILE A 18 -6.36 -21.20 28.43
CA ILE A 18 -5.00 -21.52 28.87
C ILE A 18 -4.43 -22.54 27.88
N ASN A 19 -3.23 -22.30 27.36
CA ASN A 19 -2.57 -23.20 26.41
C ASN A 19 -1.90 -24.37 27.13
N GLY A 20 -2.66 -25.44 27.37
CA GLY A 20 -2.17 -26.71 27.89
C GLY A 20 -1.32 -26.58 29.15
N ALA A 21 -0.22 -27.33 29.22
CA ALA A 21 0.66 -27.38 30.38
C ALA A 21 1.52 -26.13 30.62
N SER A 22 1.59 -25.21 29.65
CA SER A 22 2.41 -23.99 29.78
C SER A 22 1.75 -22.88 30.59
N GLY A 23 0.45 -22.97 30.87
CA GLY A 23 -0.27 -22.05 31.76
C GLY A 23 -0.43 -20.61 31.26
N GLY A 24 -0.04 -20.33 30.02
CA GLY A 24 -0.22 -19.03 29.38
C GLY A 24 -1.58 -18.89 28.71
N SER A 25 -2.04 -17.65 28.50
CA SER A 25 -3.23 -17.35 27.70
C SER A 25 -3.03 -17.79 26.25
N SER A 26 -4.10 -18.23 25.59
CA SER A 26 -4.03 -18.69 24.19
C SER A 26 -5.30 -18.39 23.42
N ILE A 27 -5.13 -17.88 22.18
CA ILE A 27 -6.22 -17.69 21.24
C ILE A 27 -6.76 -19.02 20.66
N PHE A 28 -6.06 -20.13 20.87
CA PHE A 28 -6.44 -21.46 20.39
C PHE A 28 -7.30 -22.24 21.37
N SER A 29 -7.58 -21.70 22.55
CA SER A 29 -8.41 -22.34 23.55
C SER A 29 -9.42 -21.38 24.17
N TRP A 30 -10.54 -21.91 24.65
CA TRP A 30 -11.58 -21.10 25.27
C TRP A 30 -11.31 -20.94 26.76
N GLY A 31 -11.48 -19.71 27.23
CA GLY A 31 -11.37 -19.35 28.64
C GLY A 31 -12.72 -19.34 29.35
N ALA A 32 -12.81 -18.51 30.38
CA ALA A 32 -14.03 -18.34 31.15
C ALA A 32 -15.14 -17.69 30.32
N TYR A 33 -16.39 -18.04 30.65
CA TYR A 33 -17.55 -17.35 30.09
C TYR A 33 -17.53 -15.86 30.42
N VAL A 34 -17.75 -15.03 29.41
CA VAL A 34 -17.81 -13.58 29.53
C VAL A 34 -19.29 -13.17 29.47
N PRO A 35 -19.86 -12.60 30.55
CA PRO A 35 -21.22 -12.11 30.56
C PRO A 35 -21.43 -11.05 29.49
N GLU A 36 -22.63 -10.94 28.94
CA GLU A 36 -22.94 -10.00 27.85
C GLU A 36 -22.62 -8.55 28.24
N SER A 37 -22.82 -8.18 29.47
CA SER A 37 -22.49 -6.85 30.03
C SER A 37 -20.98 -6.53 30.06
N ALA A 38 -20.13 -7.54 29.97
CA ALA A 38 -18.67 -7.40 30.00
C ALA A 38 -18.01 -7.69 28.66
N ARG A 39 -18.80 -7.92 27.60
CA ARG A 39 -18.25 -8.18 26.25
C ARG A 39 -17.91 -6.87 25.56
N TYR A 40 -16.74 -6.83 24.98
CA TYR A 40 -16.38 -5.79 24.03
C TYR A 40 -16.89 -6.23 22.64
N ASN A 41 -17.77 -5.45 22.04
CA ASN A 41 -18.32 -5.74 20.73
C ASN A 41 -17.34 -5.34 19.61
N TYR A 42 -16.07 -5.76 19.71
CA TYR A 42 -15.09 -5.52 18.68
C TYR A 42 -15.53 -6.13 17.35
N HIS A 43 -15.45 -5.34 16.31
CA HIS A 43 -15.64 -5.80 14.95
C HIS A 43 -14.41 -5.42 14.11
N PRO A 44 -13.89 -6.31 13.24
CA PRO A 44 -12.75 -6.00 12.39
C PRO A 44 -12.90 -4.73 11.55
N ASN A 45 -14.14 -4.32 11.24
CA ASN A 45 -14.40 -3.07 10.54
C ASN A 45 -13.98 -1.82 11.32
N ASP A 46 -13.87 -1.91 12.65
CA ASP A 46 -13.50 -0.77 13.52
C ASP A 46 -12.04 -0.35 13.34
N TYR A 47 -11.25 -1.21 12.72
CA TYR A 47 -9.87 -0.91 12.34
C TYR A 47 -9.76 -0.06 11.08
N PHE A 48 -10.68 -0.24 10.13
CA PHE A 48 -10.59 0.41 8.85
C PHE A 48 -11.05 1.86 8.89
N GLU A 49 -10.41 2.69 8.07
CA GLU A 49 -10.75 4.09 7.87
C GLU A 49 -11.55 4.27 6.58
N THR A 50 -12.13 5.45 6.40
CA THR A 50 -12.78 5.77 5.13
C THR A 50 -11.72 6.10 4.09
N GLY A 51 -11.55 5.22 3.10
CA GLY A 51 -10.69 5.48 1.96
C GLY A 51 -11.28 6.55 1.05
N GLN A 52 -10.41 7.40 0.48
CA GLN A 52 -10.79 8.46 -0.44
C GLN A 52 -9.82 8.50 -1.62
N THR A 53 -10.37 8.69 -2.82
CA THR A 53 -9.55 8.82 -4.01
C THR A 53 -9.99 10.05 -4.80
N TYR A 54 -9.04 10.94 -5.04
CA TYR A 54 -9.23 12.13 -5.86
C TYR A 54 -8.49 11.95 -7.18
N THR A 55 -9.22 12.05 -8.28
CA THR A 55 -8.66 12.00 -9.62
C THR A 55 -8.92 13.31 -10.34
N ASN A 56 -7.85 14.00 -10.72
CA ASN A 56 -7.90 15.22 -11.49
C ASN A 56 -7.17 15.01 -12.81
N THR A 57 -7.79 15.41 -13.91
CA THR A 57 -7.19 15.33 -15.23
C THR A 57 -7.45 16.61 -16.00
N PHE A 58 -6.39 17.15 -16.55
CA PHE A 58 -6.44 18.28 -17.48
C PHE A 58 -5.86 17.84 -18.81
N SER A 59 -6.52 18.24 -19.90
CA SER A 59 -5.97 18.01 -21.23
C SER A 59 -6.30 19.19 -22.15
N VAL A 60 -5.39 19.47 -23.04
CA VAL A 60 -5.55 20.48 -24.06
C VAL A 60 -5.00 19.95 -25.38
N SER A 61 -5.72 20.19 -26.45
CA SER A 61 -5.26 19.90 -27.82
C SER A 61 -5.54 21.10 -28.70
N GLY A 62 -4.65 21.31 -29.66
CA GLY A 62 -4.80 22.36 -30.63
C GLY A 62 -3.87 22.16 -31.82
N GLY A 63 -4.13 22.89 -32.90
CA GLY A 63 -3.29 22.78 -34.06
C GLY A 63 -3.98 23.19 -35.35
N THR A 64 -3.35 22.85 -36.41
CA THR A 64 -3.83 23.00 -37.79
C THR A 64 -3.91 21.63 -38.47
N ASP A 65 -4.37 21.56 -39.68
CA ASP A 65 -4.40 20.31 -40.48
C ASP A 65 -3.00 19.66 -40.60
N ARG A 66 -1.93 20.47 -40.48
CA ARG A 66 -0.54 20.02 -40.61
C ARG A 66 0.25 19.91 -39.31
N ASN A 67 -0.26 20.47 -38.23
CA ASN A 67 0.40 20.37 -36.92
C ASN A 67 -0.66 20.21 -35.84
N GLN A 68 -0.59 19.10 -35.12
CA GLN A 68 -1.50 18.81 -34.03
C GLN A 68 -0.70 18.55 -32.76
N THR A 69 -1.02 19.29 -31.73
CA THR A 69 -0.36 19.16 -30.43
C THR A 69 -1.39 18.77 -29.38
N TYR A 70 -1.01 17.84 -28.53
CA TYR A 70 -1.79 17.38 -27.39
C TYR A 70 -0.91 17.42 -26.14
N PHE A 71 -1.47 17.93 -25.06
CA PHE A 71 -0.89 17.86 -23.73
C PHE A 71 -1.92 17.37 -22.73
N SER A 72 -1.52 16.53 -21.79
CA SER A 72 -2.34 16.16 -20.64
C SER A 72 -1.52 16.04 -19.37
N ALA A 73 -2.15 16.40 -18.25
CA ALA A 73 -1.64 16.19 -16.90
C ALA A 73 -2.73 15.51 -16.07
N GLY A 74 -2.37 14.45 -15.36
CA GLY A 74 -3.28 13.74 -14.47
C GLY A 74 -2.66 13.57 -13.10
N ALA A 75 -3.50 13.63 -12.06
CA ALA A 75 -3.15 13.37 -10.68
C ALA A 75 -4.18 12.42 -10.07
N VAL A 76 -3.70 11.38 -9.42
CA VAL A 76 -4.48 10.49 -8.56
C VAL A 76 -3.86 10.55 -7.19
N ASN A 77 -4.66 10.93 -6.18
CA ASN A 77 -4.27 10.93 -4.78
C ASN A 77 -5.28 10.08 -4.02
N SER A 78 -4.80 9.07 -3.32
CA SER A 78 -5.66 8.11 -2.64
C SER A 78 -5.14 7.79 -1.24
N ASP A 79 -6.02 7.95 -0.27
CA ASP A 79 -5.88 7.36 1.06
C ASP A 79 -6.63 6.03 1.07
N GLY A 80 -5.97 4.96 1.50
CA GLY A 80 -6.55 3.62 1.56
C GLY A 80 -7.48 3.45 2.77
N ILE A 81 -8.21 2.34 2.79
CA ILE A 81 -9.03 1.96 3.95
C ILE A 81 -8.22 1.43 5.13
N VAL A 82 -6.99 0.99 4.88
CA VAL A 82 -6.06 0.57 5.92
C VAL A 82 -5.33 1.81 6.44
N PRO A 83 -5.24 2.05 7.75
CA PRO A 83 -4.60 3.22 8.31
C PRO A 83 -3.19 3.45 7.75
N ASN A 84 -2.87 4.70 7.40
CA ASN A 84 -1.58 5.12 6.85
C ASN A 84 -1.20 4.46 5.51
N ASN A 85 -2.15 3.95 4.75
CA ASN A 85 -1.95 3.44 3.40
C ASN A 85 -2.26 4.54 2.39
N LYS A 86 -1.30 4.87 1.50
CA LYS A 86 -1.44 5.96 0.53
C LYS A 86 -0.92 5.55 -0.84
N TYR A 87 -1.56 6.11 -1.85
CA TYR A 87 -1.15 5.98 -3.23
C TYR A 87 -1.26 7.31 -3.96
N ASP A 88 -0.15 7.78 -4.50
CA ASP A 88 -0.09 8.98 -5.33
C ASP A 88 0.46 8.65 -6.72
N ARG A 89 -0.20 9.17 -7.75
CA ARG A 89 0.28 9.04 -9.11
C ARG A 89 0.07 10.33 -9.89
N TYR A 90 1.14 10.79 -10.51
CA TYR A 90 1.14 11.93 -11.42
C TYR A 90 1.62 11.48 -12.78
N ASN A 91 0.89 11.85 -13.83
CA ASN A 91 1.27 11.54 -15.20
C ASN A 91 1.16 12.78 -16.07
N PHE A 92 2.18 12.97 -16.90
CA PHE A 92 2.25 14.04 -17.91
C PHE A 92 2.45 13.39 -19.26
N THR A 93 1.70 13.84 -20.25
CA THR A 93 1.83 13.36 -21.61
C THR A 93 1.84 14.54 -22.58
N PHE A 94 2.81 14.51 -23.46
CA PHE A 94 2.90 15.42 -24.60
C PHE A 94 2.94 14.62 -25.88
N ARG A 95 2.22 15.06 -26.89
CA ARG A 95 2.27 14.50 -28.23
C ARG A 95 2.17 15.60 -29.26
N ASN A 96 3.01 15.50 -30.29
CA ASN A 96 2.92 16.36 -31.46
C ASN A 96 2.99 15.50 -32.73
N THR A 97 2.07 15.79 -33.66
CA THR A 97 2.06 15.20 -34.99
C THR A 97 2.17 16.34 -35.99
N THR A 98 3.19 16.29 -36.86
CA THR A 98 3.45 17.34 -37.85
C THR A 98 3.63 16.72 -39.25
N TYR A 99 3.04 17.36 -40.24
CA TYR A 99 3.16 17.01 -41.63
C TYR A 99 4.02 18.03 -42.37
N PHE A 100 4.98 17.54 -43.15
CA PHE A 100 5.91 18.31 -43.96
C PHE A 100 5.83 17.88 -45.44
N LEU A 101 6.49 18.62 -46.35
CA LEU A 101 6.67 18.28 -47.73
C LEU A 101 5.34 18.01 -48.46
N LYS A 102 4.36 18.89 -48.31
CA LYS A 102 3.01 18.73 -48.87
C LYS A 102 2.35 17.43 -48.42
N ASP A 103 2.47 17.17 -47.11
CA ASP A 103 1.88 16.05 -46.37
C ASP A 103 2.54 14.67 -46.66
N LYS A 104 3.60 14.64 -47.47
CA LYS A 104 4.35 13.40 -47.74
C LYS A 104 5.20 12.90 -46.57
N LEU A 105 5.65 13.77 -45.69
CA LEU A 105 6.41 13.42 -44.50
C LEU A 105 5.59 13.69 -43.25
N LYS A 106 5.26 12.63 -42.52
CA LYS A 106 4.60 12.71 -41.21
C LYS A 106 5.61 12.40 -40.12
N ILE A 107 5.72 13.27 -39.15
CA ILE A 107 6.49 13.06 -37.91
C ILE A 107 5.52 13.04 -36.74
N ASP A 108 5.63 12.01 -35.89
CA ASP A 108 4.86 11.86 -34.66
C ASP A 108 5.85 11.69 -33.51
N ALA A 109 5.84 12.64 -32.58
CA ALA A 109 6.67 12.65 -31.38
C ALA A 109 5.79 12.61 -30.12
N SER A 110 6.13 11.74 -29.19
CA SER A 110 5.45 11.72 -27.89
C SER A 110 6.42 11.52 -26.73
N ALA A 111 6.09 12.16 -25.62
CA ALA A 111 6.79 12.03 -24.36
C ALA A 111 5.76 11.83 -23.23
N SER A 112 6.01 10.86 -22.36
CA SER A 112 5.21 10.67 -21.15
C SER A 112 6.14 10.53 -19.95
N TYR A 113 5.74 11.14 -18.84
CA TYR A 113 6.44 11.05 -17.57
C TYR A 113 5.45 10.67 -16.47
N ILE A 114 5.78 9.64 -15.69
CA ILE A 114 4.95 9.11 -14.63
C ILE A 114 5.77 9.09 -13.34
N VAL A 115 5.20 9.67 -12.28
CA VAL A 115 5.68 9.54 -10.90
C VAL A 115 4.59 8.82 -10.12
N GLN A 116 4.95 7.75 -9.44
CA GLN A 116 4.06 6.98 -8.58
C GLN A 116 4.73 6.79 -7.23
N LYS A 117 3.96 6.94 -6.16
CA LYS A 117 4.39 6.70 -4.78
C LYS A 117 3.37 5.81 -4.09
N ASP A 118 3.84 4.70 -3.57
CA ASP A 118 3.06 3.79 -2.76
C ASP A 118 3.60 3.82 -1.33
N GLN A 119 2.72 4.01 -0.36
CA GLN A 119 3.08 3.96 1.05
C GLN A 119 2.30 2.86 1.75
N ASN A 120 2.99 1.99 2.45
CA ASN A 120 2.45 0.94 3.33
C ASN A 120 1.42 0.01 2.68
N MET A 121 1.55 -0.28 1.38
CA MET A 121 0.71 -1.30 0.75
C MET A 121 0.74 -2.59 1.56
N THR A 122 -0.43 -3.20 1.76
CA THR A 122 -0.58 -4.39 2.59
C THR A 122 0.28 -5.54 2.07
N ASN A 123 1.16 -6.05 2.91
CA ASN A 123 2.00 -7.21 2.60
C ASN A 123 1.28 -8.52 2.88
N GLN A 124 1.79 -9.59 2.30
CA GLN A 124 1.42 -10.95 2.65
C GLN A 124 2.23 -11.43 3.88
N GLY A 125 1.75 -12.52 4.51
CA GLY A 125 2.40 -13.14 5.66
C GLY A 125 1.98 -12.53 7.00
N VAL A 126 2.32 -13.22 8.11
CA VAL A 126 1.83 -12.90 9.45
C VAL A 126 2.51 -11.67 10.08
N TYR A 127 3.79 -11.45 9.76
CA TYR A 127 4.59 -10.45 10.48
C TYR A 127 4.30 -9.00 10.07
N MET A 128 3.95 -8.78 8.81
CA MET A 128 3.81 -7.45 8.24
C MET A 128 2.43 -7.19 7.62
N ASN A 129 1.49 -8.12 7.77
CA ASN A 129 0.12 -7.95 7.33
C ASN A 129 -0.75 -7.50 8.51
N PRO A 130 -1.22 -6.25 8.55
CA PRO A 130 -2.03 -5.75 9.66
C PRO A 130 -3.42 -6.41 9.74
N LEU A 131 -3.88 -7.04 8.67
CA LEU A 131 -5.21 -7.64 8.64
C LEU A 131 -5.29 -8.92 9.47
N ILE A 132 -4.20 -9.68 9.55
CA ILE A 132 -4.18 -10.93 10.32
C ILE A 132 -4.50 -10.68 11.80
N PRO A 133 -3.76 -9.83 12.54
CA PRO A 133 -4.10 -9.54 13.92
C PRO A 133 -5.46 -8.87 14.10
N VAL A 134 -5.92 -8.07 13.14
CA VAL A 134 -7.25 -7.45 13.16
C VAL A 134 -8.36 -8.51 13.12
N TYR A 135 -8.27 -9.50 12.24
CA TYR A 135 -9.29 -10.53 12.11
C TYR A 135 -9.21 -11.60 13.20
N LEU A 136 -8.05 -11.81 13.79
CA LEU A 136 -7.84 -12.81 14.85
C LEU A 136 -7.97 -12.24 16.26
N PHE A 137 -8.18 -10.92 16.40
CA PHE A 137 -8.31 -10.28 17.70
C PHE A 137 -9.55 -10.83 18.45
N PRO A 138 -9.39 -11.25 19.73
CA PRO A 138 -10.48 -11.80 20.52
C PRO A 138 -11.58 -10.78 20.76
N ARG A 139 -12.83 -11.13 20.48
CA ARG A 139 -13.98 -10.23 20.72
C ARG A 139 -14.27 -9.98 22.19
N GLY A 140 -13.74 -10.80 23.08
CA GLY A 140 -13.83 -10.61 24.53
C GLY A 140 -12.88 -9.55 25.05
N ASP A 141 -11.99 -9.03 24.21
CA ASP A 141 -10.97 -8.04 24.55
C ASP A 141 -11.28 -6.66 23.97
N ASN A 142 -10.73 -5.62 24.61
CA ASN A 142 -10.92 -4.25 24.17
C ASN A 142 -9.85 -3.83 23.18
N PHE A 143 -10.18 -3.85 21.89
CA PHE A 143 -9.29 -3.43 20.83
C PHE A 143 -8.87 -1.96 20.90
N ASP A 144 -9.72 -1.08 21.46
CA ASP A 144 -9.41 0.35 21.57
C ASP A 144 -8.21 0.62 22.49
N ASN A 145 -7.92 -0.27 23.44
CA ASN A 145 -6.71 -0.16 24.26
C ASN A 145 -5.43 -0.18 23.43
N TYR A 146 -5.47 -0.84 22.29
CA TYR A 146 -4.33 -1.07 21.41
C TYR A 146 -4.20 -0.06 20.26
N ARG A 147 -5.16 0.90 20.15
CA ARG A 147 -4.99 2.06 19.25
C ARG A 147 -3.80 2.92 19.67
N SER A 148 -3.53 3.00 20.96
CA SER A 148 -2.29 3.55 21.51
C SER A 148 -1.19 2.49 21.44
N PHE A 149 -0.73 2.23 20.23
CA PHE A 149 0.05 1.08 19.80
C PHE A 149 1.48 1.01 20.36
N GLU A 150 1.90 1.99 21.12
CA GLU A 150 3.26 2.05 21.67
C GLU A 150 3.29 2.55 23.10
N ARG A 151 4.31 2.11 23.84
CA ARG A 151 4.62 2.52 25.22
C ARG A 151 6.11 2.76 25.36
N TYR A 152 6.50 3.76 26.12
CA TYR A 152 7.91 3.98 26.44
C TYR A 152 8.36 2.96 27.48
N ASN A 153 9.47 2.28 27.17
CA ASN A 153 10.11 1.34 28.08
C ASN A 153 11.37 1.98 28.66
N GLU A 154 11.39 2.20 29.99
CA GLU A 154 12.51 2.81 30.69
C GLU A 154 13.78 1.97 30.66
N ALA A 155 13.68 0.65 30.59
CA ALA A 155 14.82 -0.24 30.59
C ALA A 155 15.57 -0.22 29.23
N SER A 156 14.82 -0.27 28.13
CA SER A 156 15.38 -0.22 26.78
C SER A 156 15.61 1.20 26.27
N LYS A 157 15.01 2.21 26.93
CA LYS A 157 14.97 3.62 26.47
C LYS A 157 14.34 3.80 25.09
N LEU A 158 13.40 2.93 24.72
CA LEU A 158 12.74 2.91 23.43
C LEU A 158 11.22 3.01 23.59
N MET A 159 10.56 3.50 22.53
CA MET A 159 9.13 3.24 22.33
C MET A 159 8.98 1.82 21.81
N GLU A 160 8.26 1.00 22.54
CA GLU A 160 8.01 -0.40 22.18
C GLU A 160 6.54 -0.59 21.79
N GLN A 161 6.28 -1.58 20.94
CA GLN A 161 4.90 -1.90 20.58
C GLN A 161 4.13 -2.33 21.83
N PHE A 162 2.89 -1.88 21.90
CA PHE A 162 1.94 -2.31 22.91
C PHE A 162 0.86 -3.15 22.24
N TRP A 163 0.84 -4.44 22.57
CA TRP A 163 -0.06 -5.39 21.91
C TRP A 163 -0.53 -6.49 22.86
N SER A 164 -1.52 -7.26 22.41
CA SER A 164 -1.98 -8.46 23.08
C SER A 164 -0.89 -9.53 23.12
N SER A 165 -0.50 -9.95 24.32
CA SER A 165 0.51 -11.00 24.52
C SER A 165 0.12 -12.32 23.87
N ASP A 166 -1.16 -12.62 23.79
CA ASP A 166 -1.68 -13.87 23.22
C ASP A 166 -1.43 -13.92 21.71
N LEU A 167 -1.74 -12.82 21.02
CA LEU A 167 -1.50 -12.75 19.56
C LEU A 167 -0.02 -12.66 19.22
N GLU A 168 0.77 -11.97 20.04
CA GLU A 168 2.21 -11.90 19.87
C GLU A 168 2.88 -13.25 20.15
N GLY A 169 2.51 -13.92 21.24
CA GLY A 169 3.07 -15.20 21.64
C GLY A 169 2.73 -16.32 20.68
N ASP A 170 1.46 -16.53 20.40
CA ASP A 170 0.97 -17.67 19.62
C ASP A 170 1.23 -17.53 18.11
N LEU A 171 1.06 -16.34 17.56
CA LEU A 171 1.15 -16.08 16.13
C LEU A 171 2.32 -15.19 15.72
N ARG A 172 3.04 -14.60 16.69
CA ARG A 172 4.04 -13.55 16.46
C ARG A 172 3.46 -12.38 15.66
N ALA A 173 2.15 -12.19 15.75
CA ALA A 173 1.46 -11.09 15.10
C ALA A 173 1.71 -9.80 15.88
N GLN A 174 1.95 -8.72 15.16
CA GLN A 174 2.24 -7.42 15.73
C GLN A 174 0.97 -6.58 15.81
N ASN A 175 1.00 -5.52 16.63
CA ASN A 175 -0.07 -4.53 16.63
C ASN A 175 -0.27 -3.97 15.21
N PRO A 176 -1.49 -3.98 14.65
CA PRO A 176 -1.73 -3.54 13.28
C PRO A 176 -1.41 -2.06 13.06
N TYR A 177 -1.59 -1.21 14.08
CA TYR A 177 -1.18 0.19 14.00
C TYR A 177 0.35 0.35 14.05
N TRP A 178 1.05 -0.48 14.84
CA TRP A 178 2.52 -0.52 14.82
C TRP A 178 3.06 -0.85 13.43
N ILE A 179 2.48 -1.85 12.77
CA ILE A 179 2.85 -2.22 11.41
C ILE A 179 2.72 -1.03 10.46
N ASN A 180 1.66 -0.24 10.59
CA ASN A 180 1.38 0.84 9.65
C ASN A 180 2.08 2.15 9.99
N TYR A 181 2.42 2.40 11.25
CA TYR A 181 2.99 3.68 11.67
C TYR A 181 4.47 3.61 12.05
N ARG A 182 5.02 2.41 12.30
CA ARG A 182 6.44 2.21 12.65
C ARG A 182 7.20 1.34 11.67
N ASN A 183 6.54 0.43 10.99
CA ASN A 183 7.16 -0.42 9.98
C ASN A 183 6.84 0.11 8.58
N LEU A 184 7.44 1.26 8.26
CA LEU A 184 7.12 2.01 7.05
C LEU A 184 7.73 1.37 5.81
N ARG A 185 6.95 1.33 4.73
CA ARG A 185 7.35 0.82 3.42
C ARG A 185 6.90 1.80 2.36
N ASN A 186 7.84 2.25 1.56
CA ASN A 186 7.57 3.13 0.43
C ASN A 186 8.12 2.52 -0.84
N ASN A 187 7.39 2.75 -1.93
CA ASN A 187 7.82 2.36 -3.25
C ASN A 187 7.63 3.56 -4.18
N ASP A 188 8.74 4.17 -4.55
CA ASP A 188 8.79 5.36 -5.41
C ASP A 188 9.19 4.95 -6.82
N LYS A 189 8.26 5.10 -7.77
CA LYS A 189 8.49 4.76 -9.17
C LYS A 189 8.48 6.00 -10.05
N LYS A 190 9.51 6.12 -10.88
CA LYS A 190 9.61 7.13 -11.93
C LYS A 190 9.77 6.44 -13.27
N ARG A 191 8.94 6.78 -14.24
CA ARG A 191 9.00 6.19 -15.58
C ARG A 191 8.89 7.30 -16.62
N TYR A 192 9.75 7.26 -17.61
CA TYR A 192 9.58 8.08 -18.79
C TYR A 192 9.55 7.21 -20.06
N MET A 193 8.69 7.62 -20.97
CA MET A 193 8.53 7.00 -22.27
C MET A 193 8.64 8.07 -23.34
N LEU A 194 9.54 7.85 -24.28
CA LEU A 194 9.74 8.72 -25.44
C LEU A 194 9.48 7.91 -26.72
N SER A 195 8.81 8.48 -27.68
CA SER A 195 8.60 7.85 -28.97
C SER A 195 8.73 8.90 -30.07
N LEU A 196 9.49 8.57 -31.08
CA LEU A 196 9.60 9.33 -32.33
C LEU A 196 9.35 8.40 -33.50
N SER A 197 8.44 8.75 -34.37
CA SER A 197 8.22 8.04 -35.63
C SER A 197 8.19 9.00 -36.80
N ALA A 198 8.75 8.58 -37.91
CA ALA A 198 8.69 9.29 -39.18
C ALA A 198 8.13 8.33 -40.24
N SER A 199 7.24 8.81 -41.05
CA SER A 199 6.67 8.07 -42.20
C SER A 199 6.76 8.98 -43.42
N TYR A 200 7.38 8.48 -44.46
CA TYR A 200 7.59 9.23 -45.71
C TYR A 200 7.01 8.49 -46.92
N GLU A 201 6.10 9.15 -47.61
CA GLU A 201 5.53 8.67 -48.87
C GLU A 201 6.46 9.03 -50.03
N ILE A 202 7.23 8.04 -50.49
CA ILE A 202 8.19 8.23 -51.58
C ILE A 202 7.45 8.31 -52.91
N LEU A 203 6.51 7.38 -53.10
CA LEU A 203 5.62 7.27 -54.26
C LEU A 203 4.21 6.94 -53.76
N ASP A 204 3.18 7.17 -54.55
CA ASP A 204 1.78 6.92 -54.16
C ASP A 204 1.53 5.46 -53.73
N TRP A 205 2.38 4.54 -54.13
CA TRP A 205 2.33 3.13 -53.79
C TRP A 205 3.45 2.70 -52.82
N LEU A 206 4.39 3.58 -52.47
CA LEU A 206 5.53 3.24 -51.61
C LEU A 206 5.65 4.20 -50.41
N ASN A 207 5.43 3.68 -49.21
CA ASN A 207 5.60 4.38 -47.96
C ASN A 207 6.71 3.69 -47.16
N VAL A 208 7.62 4.48 -46.59
CA VAL A 208 8.67 4.02 -45.68
C VAL A 208 8.48 4.67 -44.32
N ALA A 209 8.46 3.86 -43.25
CA ALA A 209 8.27 4.34 -41.89
C ALA A 209 9.33 3.76 -40.95
N GLY A 210 9.80 4.61 -40.03
CA GLY A 210 10.70 4.23 -38.96
C GLY A 210 10.15 4.73 -37.61
N ARG A 211 10.42 3.96 -36.54
CA ARG A 211 10.03 4.34 -35.16
C ARG A 211 11.13 3.97 -34.17
N VAL A 212 11.43 4.90 -33.28
CA VAL A 212 12.29 4.69 -32.12
C VAL A 212 11.49 4.92 -30.85
N ARG A 213 11.66 4.05 -29.86
CA ARG A 213 11.05 4.19 -28.54
C ARG A 213 12.09 3.98 -27.46
N ILE A 214 11.98 4.79 -26.42
CA ILE A 214 12.73 4.64 -25.17
C ILE A 214 11.69 4.51 -24.05
N ASP A 215 11.81 3.48 -23.25
CA ASP A 215 11.02 3.27 -22.03
C ASP A 215 11.98 2.96 -20.90
N ASN A 216 12.02 3.83 -19.93
CA ASN A 216 12.87 3.66 -18.75
C ASN A 216 12.02 3.78 -17.49
N SER A 217 12.21 2.85 -16.58
CA SER A 217 11.53 2.82 -15.29
C SER A 217 12.55 2.62 -14.18
N ASN A 218 12.57 3.55 -13.24
CA ASN A 218 13.33 3.45 -11.99
C ASN A 218 12.36 3.25 -10.84
N ASN A 219 12.65 2.29 -9.97
CA ASN A 219 11.84 1.93 -8.83
C ASN A 219 12.73 1.90 -7.59
N LEU A 220 12.39 2.69 -6.59
CA LEU A 220 13.08 2.76 -5.31
C LEU A 220 12.15 2.23 -4.22
N TYR A 221 12.46 1.06 -3.71
CA TYR A 221 11.79 0.50 -2.53
C TYR A 221 12.58 0.83 -1.27
N THR A 222 11.90 1.34 -0.24
CA THR A 222 12.48 1.55 1.07
C THR A 222 11.61 0.89 2.15
N GLN A 223 12.26 0.23 3.11
CA GLN A 223 11.62 -0.33 4.28
C GLN A 223 12.34 0.16 5.54
N LYS A 224 11.57 0.63 6.51
CA LYS A 224 12.05 1.08 7.81
C LYS A 224 11.32 0.30 8.89
N LEU A 225 12.01 -0.60 9.56
CA LEU A 225 11.50 -1.32 10.71
C LEU A 225 12.01 -0.65 11.98
N TYR A 226 11.11 -0.26 12.86
CA TYR A 226 11.46 0.37 14.12
C TYR A 226 12.00 -0.68 15.11
N ALA A 227 12.85 -0.25 16.04
CA ALA A 227 13.24 -1.10 17.18
C ALA A 227 11.98 -1.55 17.94
N SER A 228 11.99 -2.72 18.57
CA SER A 228 10.82 -3.39 19.15
C SER A 228 9.85 -4.05 18.14
N THR A 229 10.13 -3.94 16.85
CA THR A 229 9.46 -4.78 15.85
C THR A 229 9.77 -6.25 16.10
N ASN A 230 8.90 -7.14 15.67
CA ASN A 230 9.03 -8.59 15.85
C ASN A 230 10.47 -9.09 15.63
N THR A 231 10.99 -9.84 16.60
CA THR A 231 12.38 -10.30 16.65
C THR A 231 12.81 -11.15 15.46
N THR A 232 11.86 -11.76 14.75
CA THR A 232 12.12 -12.49 13.51
C THR A 232 12.54 -11.56 12.37
N LEU A 233 12.12 -10.28 12.42
CA LEU A 233 12.39 -9.27 11.38
C LEU A 233 13.53 -8.33 11.77
N THR A 234 13.83 -8.23 13.05
CA THR A 234 14.87 -7.36 13.60
C THR A 234 15.72 -8.16 14.59
N GLU A 235 17.02 -7.84 14.67
CA GLU A 235 17.95 -8.54 15.55
C GLU A 235 17.59 -8.33 17.04
N GLY A 236 16.85 -9.28 17.60
CA GLY A 236 16.44 -9.25 19.01
C GLY A 236 15.50 -8.12 19.41
N GLY A 237 14.94 -7.38 18.46
CA GLY A 237 14.02 -6.27 18.72
C GLY A 237 14.66 -4.99 19.27
N SER A 238 15.95 -4.99 19.59
CA SER A 238 16.63 -3.85 20.19
C SER A 238 17.14 -2.79 19.18
N LYS A 239 17.14 -3.12 17.89
CA LYS A 239 17.59 -2.26 16.80
C LYS A 239 16.55 -2.14 15.72
N GLY A 240 16.49 -0.96 15.09
CA GLY A 240 15.75 -0.80 13.86
C GLY A 240 16.48 -1.41 12.66
N HIS A 241 15.75 -1.61 11.55
CA HIS A 241 16.32 -2.11 10.30
C HIS A 241 15.88 -1.22 9.14
N TYR A 242 16.83 -0.90 8.26
CA TYR A 242 16.58 -0.13 7.04
C TYR A 242 16.98 -0.95 5.82
N THR A 243 16.10 -1.03 4.85
CA THR A 243 16.37 -1.66 3.57
C THR A 243 16.07 -0.68 2.44
N GLU A 244 16.94 -0.64 1.46
CA GLU A 244 16.77 0.11 0.21
C GLU A 244 17.11 -0.80 -0.97
N ALA A 245 16.25 -0.79 -1.98
CA ALA A 245 16.41 -1.59 -3.19
C ALA A 245 15.86 -0.88 -4.43
#